data_9d8c53d1f8339169b736efc0f7607556
#
_entry.id   9d8c53d1f8339169b736efc0f7607556
#
_cell.length_a   1.000
_cell.length_b   1.000
_cell.length_c   1.000
_cell.angle_alpha   90.00
_cell.angle_beta   90.00
_cell.angle_gamma   90.00
#
_symmetry.space_group_name_H-M   'P 1'
#
loop_
_entity.id
_entity.type
_entity.pdbx_description
1 polymer ?
#
loop_
_entity_poly.entity_id
_entity_poly.type
_entity_poly.pdbx_seq_one_letter_code
_entity_poly.pdbx_strand_id
1 'polypeptide(L)'
;GWYRSTSGVDGDRSVFGQELGLICQLEVDGKPVLISDETWEASQAGPLQQNDMQQGEVYDARKETFATENDVWHSVKTEDFDKSLLKGMNTVPIKEMETFEGKRIRTPNGETVIDFGQNLAGYVEFTVFGKDGETILLTHGETLDENGNFTTENFQDRKRHKEGGTYQMISYICKDGENHYK
;
A
#
# COMPACT_ATOMS: atom_id res chain seq x y z
N GLY A 1 9.41 -1.68 0.73
CA GLY A 1 8.90 -0.76 1.37
C GLY A 1 8.98 0.73 1.19
N TRP A 2 8.16 1.36 1.91
CA TRP A 2 7.96 2.81 1.90
C TRP A 2 9.20 3.64 2.25
N TYR A 3 10.20 3.08 2.94
CA TYR A 3 11.48 3.78 3.20
C TYR A 3 12.36 3.98 1.97
N ARG A 4 12.08 3.27 0.90
CA ARG A 4 12.77 3.44 -0.37
C ARG A 4 12.03 4.33 -1.35
N SER A 5 10.92 4.90 -0.91
CA SER A 5 10.11 5.81 -1.68
C SER A 5 10.88 7.06 -2.06
N THR A 6 10.38 7.73 -3.07
CA THR A 6 10.86 9.05 -3.46
C THR A 6 10.52 10.05 -2.36
N SER A 7 11.50 10.75 -1.83
CA SER A 7 11.29 11.81 -0.85
C SER A 7 12.19 13.00 -1.16
N GLY A 8 11.82 14.16 -0.62
CA GLY A 8 12.57 15.39 -0.83
C GLY A 8 12.15 16.17 -2.06
N VAL A 9 12.71 17.38 -2.19
CA VAL A 9 12.36 18.36 -3.22
C VAL A 9 12.77 17.91 -4.61
N ASP A 10 13.83 17.12 -4.72
CA ASP A 10 14.42 16.69 -5.99
C ASP A 10 14.00 15.26 -6.38
N GLY A 11 13.15 14.61 -5.59
CA GLY A 11 12.66 13.27 -5.88
C GLY A 11 13.69 12.16 -5.67
N ASP A 12 14.64 12.38 -4.79
CA ASP A 12 15.64 11.37 -4.43
C ASP A 12 14.98 10.13 -3.81
N ARG A 13 15.47 8.96 -4.20
CA ARG A 13 15.01 7.68 -3.64
C ARG A 13 15.95 7.20 -2.54
N SER A 14 15.41 6.41 -1.65
CA SER A 14 16.18 5.74 -0.60
C SER A 14 16.92 6.70 0.35
N VAL A 15 16.35 7.87 0.61
CA VAL A 15 16.94 8.92 1.45
C VAL A 15 17.19 8.42 2.88
N PHE A 16 16.36 7.50 3.37
CA PHE A 16 16.46 6.93 4.71
C PHE A 16 17.21 5.58 4.75
N GLY A 17 17.70 5.10 3.63
CA GLY A 17 18.44 3.85 3.51
C GLY A 17 18.06 3.05 2.27
N GLN A 18 18.92 2.11 1.92
CA GLN A 18 18.72 1.25 0.74
C GLN A 18 18.24 -0.16 1.12
N GLU A 19 18.46 -0.57 2.34
CA GLU A 19 18.08 -1.88 2.85
C GLU A 19 16.86 -1.75 3.76
N LEU A 20 15.99 -2.73 3.68
CA LEU A 20 14.80 -2.82 4.50
C LEU A 20 14.97 -3.91 5.53
N GLY A 21 14.51 -3.64 6.73
CA GLY A 21 14.53 -4.61 7.82
C GLY A 21 13.22 -4.61 8.58
N LEU A 22 12.96 -5.70 9.28
CA LEU A 22 11.86 -5.85 10.22
C LEU A 22 12.43 -6.16 11.59
N ILE A 23 11.91 -5.49 12.61
CA ILE A 23 12.06 -5.90 14.00
C ILE A 23 10.67 -6.06 14.62
N CYS A 24 10.44 -7.17 15.27
CA CYS A 24 9.14 -7.48 15.89
C CYS A 24 9.36 -8.15 17.23
N GLN A 25 8.59 -7.74 18.23
CA GLN A 25 8.49 -8.41 19.52
C GLN A 25 7.01 -8.38 19.95
N LEU A 26 6.48 -9.53 20.32
CA LEU A 26 5.17 -9.68 20.93
C LEU A 26 5.34 -10.04 22.39
N GLU A 27 4.68 -9.31 23.27
CA GLU A 27 4.66 -9.58 24.69
C GLU A 27 3.24 -9.94 25.16
N VAL A 28 3.17 -10.89 26.06
CA VAL A 28 1.95 -11.26 26.78
C VAL A 28 2.28 -11.19 28.27
N ASP A 29 1.50 -10.42 29.03
CA ASP A 29 1.69 -10.17 30.46
C ASP A 29 3.12 -9.71 30.80
N GLY A 30 3.70 -8.85 29.96
CA GLY A 30 5.05 -8.30 30.12
C GLY A 30 6.19 -9.30 29.86
N LYS A 31 5.90 -10.42 29.22
CA LYS A 31 6.91 -11.41 28.82
C LYS A 31 6.93 -11.55 27.30
N PRO A 32 8.11 -11.48 26.66
CA PRO A 32 8.23 -11.72 25.25
C PRO A 32 7.87 -13.17 24.93
N VAL A 33 6.93 -13.37 24.01
CA VAL A 33 6.47 -14.69 23.51
C VAL A 33 6.86 -14.92 22.05
N LEU A 34 7.21 -13.87 21.35
CA LEU A 34 7.71 -13.93 19.98
C LEU A 34 8.73 -12.80 19.78
N ILE A 35 9.86 -13.14 19.19
CA ILE A 35 10.91 -12.18 18.83
C ILE A 35 11.36 -12.54 17.41
N SER A 36 11.55 -11.52 16.55
CA SER A 36 12.14 -11.75 15.23
C SER A 36 13.64 -12.07 15.39
N ASP A 37 14.04 -13.22 14.89
CA ASP A 37 15.40 -13.74 14.97
C ASP A 37 15.77 -14.56 13.72
N GLU A 38 16.92 -15.25 13.77
CA GLU A 38 17.44 -16.07 12.69
C GLU A 38 16.58 -17.31 12.35
N THR A 39 15.62 -17.66 13.19
CA THR A 39 14.70 -18.78 12.93
C THR A 39 13.56 -18.42 11.99
N TRP A 40 13.41 -17.13 11.70
CA TRP A 40 12.37 -16.65 10.81
C TRP A 40 12.71 -16.93 9.35
N GLU A 41 11.67 -17.02 8.57
CA GLU A 41 11.74 -17.10 7.12
C GLU A 41 10.93 -15.96 6.51
N ALA A 42 11.34 -15.53 5.32
CA ALA A 42 10.68 -14.48 4.56
C ALA A 42 10.39 -14.95 3.14
N SER A 43 9.35 -14.41 2.55
CA SER A 43 8.96 -14.68 1.18
C SER A 43 8.68 -13.39 0.42
N GLN A 44 8.98 -13.39 -0.88
CA GLN A 44 8.60 -12.35 -1.83
C GLN A 44 7.48 -12.81 -2.78
N ALA A 45 6.93 -14.01 -2.55
CA ALA A 45 5.92 -14.61 -3.42
C ALA A 45 4.48 -14.15 -3.09
N GLY A 46 4.28 -13.40 -2.00
CA GLY A 46 2.97 -12.97 -1.52
C GLY A 46 2.21 -12.07 -2.50
N PRO A 47 0.92 -11.83 -2.24
CA PRO A 47 0.05 -11.05 -3.12
C PRO A 47 0.47 -9.57 -3.25
N LEU A 48 1.10 -9.00 -2.24
CA LEU A 48 1.58 -7.63 -2.24
C LEU A 48 2.89 -7.52 -3.03
N GLN A 49 2.79 -7.25 -4.33
CA GLN A 49 3.93 -7.23 -5.24
C GLN A 49 4.71 -5.91 -5.18
N GLN A 50 4.02 -4.82 -4.92
CA GLN A 50 4.59 -3.50 -4.71
C GLN A 50 3.77 -2.76 -3.66
N ASN A 51 4.47 -2.06 -2.77
CA ASN A 51 3.83 -1.17 -1.81
C ASN A 51 4.76 0.01 -1.53
N ASP A 52 4.25 1.20 -1.76
CA ASP A 52 4.98 2.44 -1.54
C ASP A 52 3.97 3.56 -1.24
N MET A 53 4.16 4.29 -0.14
CA MET A 53 3.24 5.35 0.29
C MET A 53 3.00 6.45 -0.74
N GLN A 54 3.96 6.67 -1.64
CA GLN A 54 3.87 7.71 -2.65
C GLN A 54 3.59 7.17 -4.05
N GLN A 55 3.99 5.94 -4.32
CA GLN A 55 3.85 5.33 -5.65
C GLN A 55 2.67 4.36 -5.74
N GLY A 56 2.06 4.03 -4.61
CA GLY A 56 0.90 3.17 -4.55
C GLY A 56 1.23 1.69 -4.42
N GLU A 57 0.29 0.86 -4.80
CA GLU A 57 0.28 -0.56 -4.52
C GLU A 57 -0.03 -1.41 -5.76
N VAL A 58 0.62 -2.56 -5.85
CA VAL A 58 0.25 -3.63 -6.77
C VAL A 58 -0.06 -4.87 -5.95
N TYR A 59 -1.31 -5.31 -6.01
CA TYR A 59 -1.80 -6.50 -5.33
C TYR A 59 -2.27 -7.55 -6.34
N ASP A 60 -1.75 -8.77 -6.23
CA ASP A 60 -2.12 -9.90 -7.09
C ASP A 60 -2.86 -10.96 -6.28
N ALA A 61 -4.20 -10.96 -6.35
CA ALA A 61 -5.06 -11.88 -5.60
C ALA A 61 -4.83 -13.36 -5.95
N ARG A 62 -4.25 -13.67 -7.11
CA ARG A 62 -3.92 -15.04 -7.51
C ARG A 62 -2.83 -15.65 -6.63
N LYS A 63 -2.06 -14.80 -5.95
CA LYS A 63 -0.95 -15.18 -5.08
C LYS A 63 -1.32 -15.25 -3.58
N GLU A 64 -2.58 -15.15 -3.24
CA GLU A 64 -3.02 -15.21 -1.82
C GLU A 64 -2.71 -16.55 -1.14
N THR A 65 -2.55 -17.61 -1.92
CA THR A 65 -2.21 -18.95 -1.40
C THR A 65 -0.71 -19.22 -1.25
N PHE A 66 0.16 -18.23 -1.52
CA PHE A 66 1.62 -18.39 -1.53
C PHE A 66 2.18 -19.04 -0.25
N ALA A 67 1.56 -18.80 0.90
CA ALA A 67 2.02 -19.32 2.20
C ALA A 67 1.98 -20.84 2.29
N THR A 68 1.23 -21.52 1.42
CA THR A 68 1.12 -22.98 1.35
C THR A 68 2.09 -23.62 0.33
N GLU A 69 2.86 -22.81 -0.40
CA GLU A 69 3.83 -23.27 -1.38
C GLU A 69 5.17 -23.56 -0.72
N ASN A 70 5.80 -24.69 -1.04
CA ASN A 70 6.96 -25.17 -0.30
C ASN A 70 8.27 -24.42 -0.59
N ASP A 71 8.48 -23.89 -1.76
CA ASP A 71 9.79 -23.35 -2.18
C ASP A 71 9.88 -21.82 -2.18
N VAL A 72 8.92 -21.13 -1.53
CA VAL A 72 8.83 -19.67 -1.56
C VAL A 72 9.40 -18.99 -0.30
N TRP A 73 9.77 -19.78 0.70
CA TRP A 73 10.30 -19.32 1.98
C TRP A 73 11.82 -19.44 2.05
N HIS A 74 12.47 -18.41 2.53
CA HIS A 74 13.93 -18.33 2.63
C HIS A 74 14.32 -17.83 4.01
N SER A 75 15.39 -18.39 4.56
CA SER A 75 15.96 -17.95 5.83
C SER A 75 16.32 -16.48 5.78
N VAL A 76 16.00 -15.76 6.84
CA VAL A 76 16.33 -14.35 6.96
C VAL A 76 17.80 -14.14 7.34
N LYS A 77 18.31 -12.96 7.04
CA LYS A 77 19.60 -12.48 7.54
C LYS A 77 19.32 -11.55 8.72
N THR A 78 19.93 -11.83 9.86
CA THR A 78 19.90 -10.94 11.01
C THR A 78 21.01 -9.88 10.91
N GLU A 79 20.71 -8.66 11.32
CA GLU A 79 21.66 -7.57 11.39
C GLU A 79 21.78 -7.07 12.84
N ASP A 80 23.00 -6.84 13.26
CA ASP A 80 23.23 -6.19 14.55
C ASP A 80 23.18 -4.67 14.37
N PHE A 81 22.17 -4.05 14.96
CA PHE A 81 22.04 -2.60 14.97
C PHE A 81 21.77 -2.08 16.38
N ASP A 82 22.10 -0.81 16.60
CA ASP A 82 21.93 -0.16 17.91
C ASP A 82 20.43 0.02 18.25
N LYS A 83 19.91 -0.90 19.07
CA LYS A 83 18.53 -0.88 19.52
C LYS A 83 18.21 0.28 20.48
N SER A 84 19.21 1.00 20.99
CA SER A 84 19.00 2.20 21.82
C SER A 84 18.34 3.35 21.04
N LEU A 85 18.38 3.28 19.70
CA LEU A 85 17.70 4.22 18.83
C LEU A 85 16.18 4.02 18.80
N LEU A 86 15.69 2.86 19.20
CA LEU A 86 14.25 2.57 19.26
C LEU A 86 13.59 3.33 20.39
N LYS A 87 12.49 4.00 20.06
CA LYS A 87 11.68 4.74 21.02
C LYS A 87 10.23 4.33 20.87
N GLY A 88 9.53 4.24 22.00
CA GLY A 88 8.09 4.04 21.97
C GLY A 88 7.38 5.17 21.23
N MET A 89 6.30 4.83 20.52
CA MET A 89 5.46 5.83 19.86
C MET A 89 4.84 6.75 20.93
N ASN A 90 5.07 8.04 20.77
CA ASN A 90 4.59 9.08 21.69
C ASN A 90 3.43 9.90 21.09
N THR A 91 2.87 9.45 19.98
CA THR A 91 1.74 10.09 19.30
C THR A 91 0.47 9.27 19.44
N VAL A 92 -0.66 9.89 19.12
CA VAL A 92 -1.94 9.19 19.05
C VAL A 92 -1.88 8.13 17.94
N PRO A 93 -2.26 6.88 18.19
CA PRO A 93 -2.24 5.84 17.17
C PRO A 93 -3.26 6.15 16.06
N ILE A 94 -2.90 5.82 14.83
CA ILE A 94 -3.83 5.84 13.70
C ILE A 94 -4.82 4.70 13.89
N LYS A 95 -6.11 4.99 13.75
CA LYS A 95 -7.21 4.03 13.90
C LYS A 95 -8.26 4.27 12.83
N GLU A 96 -8.98 3.21 12.48
CA GLU A 96 -10.25 3.34 11.77
C GLU A 96 -11.24 4.07 12.68
N MET A 97 -11.67 5.24 12.25
CA MET A 97 -12.60 6.07 13.01
C MET A 97 -14.01 5.97 12.46
N GLU A 98 -14.15 5.87 11.14
CA GLU A 98 -15.41 5.88 10.44
C GLU A 98 -15.29 5.20 9.08
N THR A 99 -16.37 4.59 8.60
CA THR A 99 -16.45 4.00 7.27
C THR A 99 -17.46 4.77 6.43
N PHE A 100 -17.07 5.14 5.22
CA PHE A 100 -17.90 5.89 4.28
C PHE A 100 -18.27 5.01 3.09
N GLU A 101 -19.57 5.02 2.76
CA GLU A 101 -20.06 4.42 1.53
C GLU A 101 -19.78 5.35 0.35
N GLY A 102 -19.08 4.83 -0.66
CA GLY A 102 -18.78 5.59 -1.87
C GLY A 102 -19.97 5.63 -2.84
N LYS A 103 -20.30 6.80 -3.35
CA LYS A 103 -21.32 7.00 -4.38
C LYS A 103 -20.69 6.95 -5.77
N ARG A 104 -21.15 6.04 -6.61
CA ARG A 104 -20.70 5.95 -8.00
C ARG A 104 -21.28 7.12 -8.80
N ILE A 105 -20.42 7.89 -9.44
CA ILE A 105 -20.76 8.94 -10.39
C ILE A 105 -20.05 8.70 -11.73
N ARG A 106 -20.56 9.29 -12.81
CA ARG A 106 -19.92 9.28 -14.12
C ARG A 106 -19.60 10.71 -14.52
N THR A 107 -18.35 10.95 -14.87
CA THR A 107 -17.90 12.26 -15.29
C THR A 107 -18.30 12.57 -16.74
N PRO A 108 -18.25 13.82 -17.19
CA PRO A 108 -18.49 14.18 -18.59
C PRO A 108 -17.56 13.47 -19.57
N ASN A 109 -16.30 13.20 -19.21
CA ASN A 109 -15.36 12.42 -20.01
C ASN A 109 -15.64 10.90 -19.99
N GLY A 110 -16.62 10.47 -19.20
CA GLY A 110 -17.03 9.07 -19.12
C GLY A 110 -16.24 8.21 -18.12
N GLU A 111 -15.46 8.82 -17.25
CA GLU A 111 -14.78 8.13 -16.16
C GLU A 111 -15.78 7.67 -15.10
N THR A 112 -15.49 6.55 -14.45
CA THR A 112 -16.23 6.12 -13.26
C THR A 112 -15.48 6.59 -12.03
N VAL A 113 -16.12 7.43 -11.23
CA VAL A 113 -15.58 7.93 -9.95
C VAL A 113 -16.43 7.42 -8.81
N ILE A 114 -15.81 7.06 -7.71
CA ILE A 114 -16.45 6.74 -6.44
C ILE A 114 -16.24 7.94 -5.52
N ASP A 115 -17.31 8.67 -5.28
CA ASP A 115 -17.33 9.89 -4.49
C ASP A 115 -17.74 9.58 -3.04
N PHE A 116 -16.88 9.89 -2.09
CA PHE A 116 -17.14 9.72 -0.66
C PHE A 116 -17.73 10.98 0.01
N GLY A 117 -17.98 12.04 -0.76
CA GLY A 117 -18.63 13.25 -0.30
C GLY A 117 -17.76 14.19 0.54
N GLN A 118 -16.52 13.81 0.82
CA GLN A 118 -15.57 14.64 1.55
C GLN A 118 -14.14 14.22 1.26
N ASN A 119 -13.19 15.13 1.52
CA ASN A 119 -11.78 14.81 1.55
C ASN A 119 -11.45 14.07 2.86
N LEU A 120 -10.73 12.96 2.77
CA LEU A 120 -10.42 12.10 3.91
C LEU A 120 -9.04 11.44 3.75
N ALA A 121 -8.44 11.06 4.86
CA ALA A 121 -7.30 10.16 4.89
C ALA A 121 -7.78 8.77 5.28
N GLY A 122 -7.50 7.77 4.43
CA GLY A 122 -8.01 6.42 4.66
C GLY A 122 -7.50 5.43 3.63
N TYR A 123 -8.13 4.29 3.59
CA TYR A 123 -7.93 3.26 2.58
C TYR A 123 -9.28 2.75 2.09
N VAL A 124 -9.25 2.09 0.95
CA VAL A 124 -10.47 1.59 0.31
C VAL A 124 -10.67 0.11 0.61
N GLU A 125 -11.93 -0.28 0.73
CA GLU A 125 -12.36 -1.66 0.78
C GLU A 125 -13.39 -1.88 -0.33
N PHE A 126 -13.26 -2.98 -1.07
CA PHE A 126 -14.22 -3.33 -2.10
C PHE A 126 -14.35 -4.83 -2.31
N THR A 127 -15.50 -5.24 -2.83
CA THR A 127 -15.73 -6.59 -3.32
C THR A 127 -16.13 -6.53 -4.79
N VAL A 128 -15.55 -7.39 -5.61
CA VAL A 128 -15.81 -7.45 -7.04
C VAL A 128 -15.74 -8.88 -7.56
N PHE A 129 -16.50 -9.18 -8.61
CA PHE A 129 -16.37 -10.42 -9.36
C PHE A 129 -15.48 -10.15 -10.58
N GLY A 130 -14.34 -10.82 -10.63
CA GLY A 130 -13.34 -10.67 -11.68
C GLY A 130 -12.95 -11.98 -12.35
N LYS A 131 -12.20 -11.88 -13.43
CA LYS A 131 -11.56 -13.01 -14.10
C LYS A 131 -10.07 -13.05 -13.76
N ASP A 132 -9.49 -14.22 -13.88
CA ASP A 132 -8.05 -14.42 -13.66
C ASP A 132 -7.21 -13.45 -14.50
N GLY A 133 -6.37 -12.66 -13.82
CA GLY A 133 -5.51 -11.65 -14.45
C GLY A 133 -6.20 -10.35 -14.85
N GLU A 134 -7.52 -10.22 -14.68
CA GLU A 134 -8.21 -8.93 -14.89
C GLU A 134 -7.69 -7.90 -13.89
N THR A 135 -7.36 -6.70 -14.36
CA THR A 135 -6.79 -5.65 -13.53
C THR A 135 -7.80 -4.54 -13.28
N ILE A 136 -8.00 -4.21 -12.00
CA ILE A 136 -8.74 -3.05 -11.55
C ILE A 136 -7.73 -1.99 -11.13
N LEU A 137 -7.82 -0.82 -11.76
CA LEU A 137 -6.97 0.32 -11.44
C LEU A 137 -7.78 1.37 -10.68
N LEU A 138 -7.34 1.67 -9.48
CA LEU A 138 -7.91 2.73 -8.64
C LEU A 138 -6.91 3.88 -8.56
N THR A 139 -7.34 5.06 -8.97
CA THR A 139 -6.56 6.30 -8.84
C THR A 139 -7.24 7.18 -7.82
N HIS A 140 -6.52 7.63 -6.80
CA HIS A 140 -7.05 8.50 -5.78
C HIS A 140 -6.95 9.97 -6.20
N GLY A 141 -7.95 10.76 -5.85
CA GLY A 141 -8.01 12.20 -6.11
C GLY A 141 -8.87 12.88 -5.05
N GLU A 142 -8.73 14.18 -4.92
CA GLU A 142 -9.43 14.97 -3.89
C GLU A 142 -10.60 15.76 -4.48
N THR A 143 -10.59 16.00 -5.77
CA THR A 143 -11.57 16.90 -6.41
C THR A 143 -11.80 16.55 -7.88
N LEU A 144 -12.84 17.12 -8.45
CA LEU A 144 -13.04 17.19 -9.89
C LEU A 144 -12.50 18.53 -10.42
N ASP A 145 -12.17 18.59 -11.71
CA ASP A 145 -11.81 19.84 -12.39
C ASP A 145 -13.03 20.76 -12.58
N GLU A 146 -12.81 21.94 -13.15
CA GLU A 146 -13.87 22.92 -13.44
C GLU A 146 -14.95 22.41 -14.41
N ASN A 147 -14.65 21.38 -15.18
CA ASN A 147 -15.57 20.73 -16.12
C ASN A 147 -16.26 19.50 -15.52
N GLY A 148 -15.98 19.17 -14.27
CA GLY A 148 -16.55 18.02 -13.56
C GLY A 148 -15.88 16.69 -13.88
N ASN A 149 -14.66 16.68 -14.42
CA ASN A 149 -13.88 15.47 -14.69
C ASN A 149 -12.90 15.18 -13.55
N PHE A 150 -12.49 13.92 -13.44
CA PHE A 150 -11.52 13.52 -12.44
C PHE A 150 -10.17 14.19 -12.70
N THR A 151 -9.55 14.72 -11.65
CA THR A 151 -8.23 15.33 -11.72
C THR A 151 -7.37 14.99 -10.51
N THR A 152 -6.06 14.94 -10.73
CA THR A 152 -5.05 14.75 -9.69
C THR A 152 -4.04 15.90 -9.68
N GLU A 153 -4.30 16.97 -10.43
CA GLU A 153 -3.36 18.09 -10.60
C GLU A 153 -3.03 18.82 -9.30
N ASN A 154 -3.93 18.78 -8.32
CA ASN A 154 -3.78 19.48 -7.05
C ASN A 154 -2.72 18.86 -6.13
N PHE A 155 -2.33 17.58 -6.33
CA PHE A 155 -1.32 16.93 -5.50
C PHE A 155 -0.25 16.14 -6.27
N GLN A 156 -0.30 16.17 -7.62
CA GLN A 156 0.76 15.58 -8.44
C GLN A 156 1.79 16.63 -8.83
N ASP A 157 3.04 16.35 -8.54
CA ASP A 157 4.14 17.18 -9.04
C ASP A 157 4.24 17.06 -10.55
N ARG A 158 4.05 18.18 -11.27
CA ARG A 158 4.09 18.25 -12.74
C ARG A 158 5.41 17.77 -13.33
N LYS A 159 6.53 17.88 -12.61
CA LYS A 159 7.82 17.35 -13.06
C LYS A 159 7.84 15.84 -13.08
N ARG A 160 7.24 15.21 -12.08
CA ARG A 160 7.15 13.76 -11.95
C ARG A 160 6.14 13.15 -12.92
N HIS A 161 5.12 13.90 -13.30
CA HIS A 161 4.14 13.51 -14.32
C HIS A 161 4.81 13.24 -15.69
N LYS A 162 5.86 13.99 -16.03
CA LYS A 162 6.62 13.79 -17.28
C LYS A 162 7.47 12.54 -17.29
N GLU A 163 7.77 11.97 -16.13
CA GLU A 163 8.58 10.77 -15.97
C GLU A 163 7.76 9.48 -15.83
N GLY A 164 6.43 9.56 -16.03
CA GLY A 164 5.52 8.41 -15.96
C GLY A 164 5.31 7.87 -14.54
N GLY A 165 5.54 8.68 -13.52
CA GLY A 165 5.29 8.31 -12.13
C GLY A 165 3.80 8.14 -11.87
N THR A 166 3.40 6.98 -11.36
CA THR A 166 2.06 6.73 -10.86
C THR A 166 2.05 7.04 -9.37
N TYR A 167 1.15 7.90 -8.94
CA TYR A 167 1.06 8.30 -7.55
C TYR A 167 -0.28 7.94 -6.97
N GLN A 168 -0.27 7.37 -5.77
CA GLN A 168 -1.48 7.01 -5.03
C GLN A 168 -2.47 6.17 -5.86
N MET A 169 -1.93 5.13 -6.51
CA MET A 169 -2.72 4.21 -7.32
C MET A 169 -2.68 2.82 -6.71
N ILE A 170 -3.78 2.10 -6.82
CA ILE A 170 -3.85 0.68 -6.51
C ILE A 170 -4.11 -0.06 -7.82
N SER A 171 -3.24 -1.00 -8.15
CA SER A 171 -3.43 -1.95 -9.23
C SER A 171 -3.76 -3.31 -8.61
N TYR A 172 -5.02 -3.70 -8.68
CA TYR A 172 -5.51 -4.96 -8.15
C TYR A 172 -5.70 -5.97 -9.29
N ILE A 173 -4.98 -7.08 -9.22
CA ILE A 173 -5.06 -8.17 -10.20
C ILE A 173 -5.97 -9.25 -9.65
N CYS A 174 -7.11 -9.48 -10.31
CA CYS A 174 -8.14 -10.42 -9.86
C CYS A 174 -7.71 -11.88 -10.03
N LYS A 175 -8.23 -12.73 -9.18
CA LYS A 175 -8.42 -14.16 -9.41
C LYS A 175 -9.84 -14.41 -9.94
N ASP A 176 -10.10 -15.59 -10.49
CA ASP A 176 -11.45 -15.96 -10.92
C ASP A 176 -12.43 -15.94 -9.75
N GLY A 177 -13.61 -15.33 -9.99
CA GLY A 177 -14.72 -15.28 -9.05
C GLY A 177 -14.73 -14.04 -8.16
N GLU A 178 -15.14 -14.23 -6.91
CA GLU A 178 -15.23 -13.14 -5.94
C GLU A 178 -13.85 -12.74 -5.41
N ASN A 179 -13.58 -11.46 -5.47
CA ASN A 179 -12.37 -10.82 -4.98
C ASN A 179 -12.75 -9.80 -3.92
N HIS A 180 -12.03 -9.83 -2.81
CA HIS A 180 -12.17 -8.87 -1.72
C HIS A 180 -10.82 -8.22 -1.44
N TYR A 181 -10.81 -6.89 -1.35
CA TYR A 181 -9.63 -6.09 -1.07
C TYR A 181 -9.90 -5.15 0.10
N LYS A 182 -8.92 -5.06 1.02
CA LYS A 182 -8.91 -4.13 2.15
C LYS A 182 -7.49 -3.69 2.48
#